data_58cd94774c3a4f0e8f0e404a355f8f94
#
_entry.id   58cd94774c3a4f0e8f0e404a355f8f94
#
_cell.length_a   1.000
_cell.length_b   1.000
_cell.length_c   1.000
_cell.angle_alpha   90.00
_cell.angle_beta   90.00
_cell.angle_gamma   90.00
#
_symmetry.space_group_name_H-M   'P 1'
#
loop_
_entity.id
_entity.type
_entity.pdbx_description
1 polymer ?
#
loop_
_entity_poly.entity_id
_entity_poly.type
_entity_poly.pdbx_seq_one_letter_code
_entity_poly.pdbx_strand_id
1 'polypeptide(L)'
;GEAPANDPLGCPDVLLMVSDELVVFDNLSGRLFLIVHADPTLPDAYDQAQQCLDQLITELRESTPKFNDKRPQNSISEQDFVSGFTHDGFIDAVSKAKQYINDGDIMQVVLSQRLSVPFHAAEIDLYRALRTLNPSPYMYYLNLEDFHIVGSSPEILVRMEDNEVTVRPIAGTR
;
A
#
# COMPACT_ATOMS: atom_id res chain seq x y z
N GLY A 1 23.91 6.73 1.47
CA GLY A 1 24.40 5.42 1.92
C GLY A 1 24.59 4.51 0.72
N GLU A 2 25.38 3.48 0.85
CA GLU A 2 25.48 2.44 -0.18
C GLU A 2 24.20 1.63 -0.20
N ALA A 3 23.78 1.20 -1.40
CA ALA A 3 22.66 0.29 -1.54
C ALA A 3 22.96 -1.03 -0.80
N PRO A 4 21.94 -1.71 -0.24
CA PRO A 4 22.15 -3.00 0.41
C PRO A 4 22.74 -4.01 -0.60
N ALA A 5 23.72 -4.79 -0.14
CA ALA A 5 24.43 -5.76 -0.98
C ALA A 5 23.52 -6.88 -1.55
N ASN A 6 22.32 -7.01 -1.02
CA ASN A 6 21.33 -7.98 -1.45
C ASN A 6 19.95 -7.32 -1.51
N ASP A 7 19.41 -7.19 -2.72
CA ASP A 7 18.02 -6.79 -2.97
C ASP A 7 17.23 -7.96 -3.55
N PRO A 8 16.62 -8.79 -2.71
CA PRO A 8 15.89 -9.98 -3.15
C PRO A 8 14.51 -9.66 -3.77
N LEU A 9 14.04 -8.42 -3.68
CA LEU A 9 12.75 -8.02 -4.25
C LEU A 9 12.90 -7.38 -5.63
N GLY A 10 14.06 -6.75 -5.92
CA GLY A 10 14.30 -6.07 -7.18
C GLY A 10 13.37 -4.88 -7.42
N CYS A 11 12.80 -4.31 -6.35
CA CYS A 11 11.91 -3.17 -6.46
C CYS A 11 12.69 -1.86 -6.52
N PRO A 12 12.20 -0.83 -7.22
CA PRO A 12 12.86 0.47 -7.25
C PRO A 12 12.87 1.11 -5.84
N ASP A 13 13.97 1.80 -5.50
CA ASP A 13 14.09 2.52 -4.22
C ASP A 13 13.10 3.68 -4.11
N VAL A 14 12.75 4.29 -5.24
CA VAL A 14 11.76 5.37 -5.33
C VAL A 14 10.92 5.16 -6.58
N LEU A 15 9.61 5.14 -6.40
CA LEU A 15 8.63 5.11 -7.48
C LEU A 15 7.63 6.22 -7.26
N LEU A 16 7.45 7.07 -8.27
CA LEU A 16 6.50 8.17 -8.25
C LEU A 16 5.50 7.96 -9.37
N MET A 17 4.21 8.13 -9.05
CA MET A 17 3.13 8.09 -10.02
C MET A 17 2.55 9.49 -10.19
N VAL A 18 2.31 9.89 -11.44
CA VAL A 18 1.52 11.07 -11.78
C VAL A 18 0.20 10.58 -12.34
N SER A 19 -0.90 11.08 -11.81
CA SER A 19 -2.24 10.72 -12.25
C SER A 19 -3.00 11.98 -12.62
N ASP A 20 -3.43 12.06 -13.86
CA ASP A 20 -4.26 13.14 -14.37
C ASP A 20 -5.76 12.83 -14.24
N GLU A 21 -6.10 11.59 -13.97
CA GLU A 21 -7.46 11.09 -13.83
C GLU A 21 -7.67 10.48 -12.44
N LEU A 22 -8.73 10.89 -11.76
CA LEU A 22 -9.07 10.39 -10.43
C LEU A 22 -10.56 10.06 -10.34
N VAL A 23 -10.86 8.96 -9.67
CA VAL A 23 -12.23 8.58 -9.29
C VAL A 23 -12.31 8.58 -7.77
N VAL A 24 -13.15 9.45 -7.21
CA VAL A 24 -13.29 9.59 -5.76
C VAL A 24 -14.66 9.13 -5.33
N PHE A 25 -14.71 8.15 -4.43
CA PHE A 25 -15.92 7.69 -3.77
C PHE A 25 -16.08 8.42 -2.44
N ASP A 26 -17.05 9.32 -2.34
CA ASP A 26 -17.45 9.90 -1.07
C ASP A 26 -18.48 8.99 -0.40
N ASN A 27 -18.01 8.17 0.52
CA ASN A 27 -18.84 7.21 1.23
C ASN A 27 -19.83 7.89 2.18
N LEU A 28 -19.58 9.13 2.59
CA LEU A 28 -20.45 9.87 3.49
C LEU A 28 -21.69 10.39 2.76
N SER A 29 -21.50 10.97 1.56
CA SER A 29 -22.60 11.49 0.75
C SER A 29 -23.14 10.48 -0.26
N GLY A 30 -22.47 9.35 -0.45
CA GLY A 30 -22.80 8.33 -1.46
C GLY A 30 -22.60 8.84 -2.90
N ARG A 31 -21.65 9.74 -3.11
CA ARG A 31 -21.36 10.34 -4.41
C ARG A 31 -20.05 9.82 -4.99
N LEU A 32 -20.03 9.79 -6.31
CA LEU A 32 -18.84 9.53 -7.10
C LEU A 32 -18.42 10.81 -7.82
N PHE A 33 -17.15 11.19 -7.66
CA PHE A 33 -16.57 12.31 -8.37
C PHE A 33 -15.54 11.78 -9.37
N LEU A 34 -15.64 12.23 -10.60
CA LEU A 34 -14.66 12.04 -11.65
C LEU A 34 -13.89 13.34 -11.82
N ILE A 35 -12.60 13.30 -11.73
CA ILE A 35 -11.72 14.46 -11.78
C ILE A 35 -10.70 14.21 -12.87
N VAL A 36 -10.57 15.15 -13.80
CA VAL A 36 -9.53 15.16 -14.82
C VAL A 36 -8.75 16.47 -14.70
N HIS A 37 -7.44 16.35 -14.55
CA HIS A 37 -6.54 17.51 -14.55
C HIS A 37 -6.23 17.92 -15.99
N ALA A 38 -6.34 19.21 -16.27
CA ALA A 38 -6.02 19.78 -17.57
C ALA A 38 -5.01 20.90 -17.44
N ASP A 39 -4.04 20.96 -18.36
CA ASP A 39 -3.09 22.07 -18.44
C ASP A 39 -3.73 23.23 -19.20
N PRO A 40 -4.08 24.36 -18.55
CA PRO A 40 -4.76 25.48 -19.18
C PRO A 40 -3.89 26.22 -20.20
N THR A 41 -2.59 25.92 -20.28
CA THR A 41 -1.68 26.51 -21.27
C THR A 41 -1.78 25.85 -22.65
N LEU A 42 -2.37 24.65 -22.72
CA LEU A 42 -2.53 23.92 -23.96
C LEU A 42 -3.81 24.34 -24.68
N PRO A 43 -3.79 24.47 -26.01
CA PRO A 43 -4.99 24.68 -26.78
C PRO A 43 -5.92 23.48 -26.63
N ASP A 44 -7.22 23.73 -26.59
CA ASP A 44 -8.27 22.69 -26.46
C ASP A 44 -8.23 21.82 -25.20
N ALA A 45 -7.46 22.23 -24.17
CA ALA A 45 -7.31 21.47 -22.92
C ALA A 45 -8.65 21.16 -22.23
N TYR A 46 -9.59 22.11 -22.28
CA TYR A 46 -10.92 21.90 -21.71
C TYR A 46 -11.73 20.84 -22.48
N ASP A 47 -11.71 20.92 -23.80
CA ASP A 47 -12.47 19.98 -24.65
C ASP A 47 -11.89 18.55 -24.53
N GLN A 48 -10.56 18.43 -24.45
CA GLN A 48 -9.90 17.16 -24.22
C GLN A 48 -10.26 16.57 -22.84
N ALA A 49 -10.25 17.39 -21.79
CA ALA A 49 -10.64 16.95 -20.45
C ALA A 49 -12.12 16.53 -20.40
N GLN A 50 -13.00 17.23 -21.11
CA GLN A 50 -14.41 16.85 -21.20
C GLN A 50 -14.60 15.51 -21.93
N GLN A 51 -13.88 15.26 -23.01
CA GLN A 51 -13.90 13.97 -23.70
C GLN A 51 -13.40 12.83 -22.80
N CYS A 52 -12.33 13.07 -22.02
CA CYS A 52 -11.82 12.10 -21.06
C CYS A 52 -12.87 11.79 -19.98
N LEU A 53 -13.55 12.80 -19.43
CA LEU A 53 -14.64 12.59 -18.47
C LEU A 53 -15.78 11.73 -19.05
N ASP A 54 -16.19 11.99 -20.29
CA ASP A 54 -17.24 11.23 -20.98
C ASP A 54 -16.82 9.77 -21.20
N GLN A 55 -15.54 9.54 -21.51
CA GLN A 55 -14.98 8.20 -21.64
C GLN A 55 -14.98 7.48 -20.29
N LEU A 56 -14.50 8.10 -19.20
CA LEU A 56 -14.52 7.51 -17.86
C LEU A 56 -15.94 7.14 -17.40
N ILE A 57 -16.93 8.00 -17.69
CA ILE A 57 -18.34 7.71 -17.42
C ILE A 57 -18.81 6.46 -18.16
N THR A 58 -18.43 6.34 -19.43
CA THR A 58 -18.80 5.19 -20.25
C THR A 58 -18.17 3.92 -19.73
N GLU A 59 -16.87 3.94 -19.45
CA GLU A 59 -16.13 2.79 -18.89
C GLU A 59 -16.73 2.32 -17.55
N LEU A 60 -17.05 3.26 -16.65
CA LEU A 60 -17.67 2.93 -15.37
C LEU A 60 -19.07 2.32 -15.48
N ARG A 61 -19.84 2.70 -16.51
CA ARG A 61 -21.18 2.18 -16.77
C ARG A 61 -21.17 0.81 -17.45
N GLU A 62 -20.22 0.60 -18.35
CA GLU A 62 -20.17 -0.59 -19.19
C GLU A 62 -19.29 -1.70 -18.59
N SER A 63 -18.36 -1.35 -17.69
CA SER A 63 -17.47 -2.33 -17.08
C SER A 63 -18.25 -3.26 -16.16
N THR A 64 -18.30 -4.54 -16.53
CA THR A 64 -18.80 -5.58 -15.65
C THR A 64 -17.62 -6.20 -14.91
N PRO A 65 -17.64 -6.25 -13.57
CA PRO A 65 -16.56 -6.90 -12.83
C PRO A 65 -16.43 -8.36 -13.25
N LYS A 66 -15.28 -8.74 -13.79
CA LYS A 66 -14.97 -10.15 -14.03
C LYS A 66 -14.56 -10.77 -12.70
N PHE A 67 -15.45 -11.44 -12.03
CA PHE A 67 -15.10 -12.24 -10.88
C PHE A 67 -14.38 -13.50 -11.36
N ASN A 68 -13.17 -13.69 -10.92
CA ASN A 68 -12.45 -14.94 -11.15
C ASN A 68 -12.91 -15.94 -10.09
N ASP A 69 -13.90 -16.79 -10.44
CA ASP A 69 -14.44 -17.83 -9.54
C ASP A 69 -13.45 -18.98 -9.25
N LYS A 70 -12.27 -18.94 -9.80
CA LYS A 70 -11.24 -19.94 -9.54
C LYS A 70 -10.68 -19.72 -8.14
N ARG A 71 -11.29 -20.37 -7.16
CA ARG A 71 -10.70 -20.49 -5.83
C ARG A 71 -9.37 -21.23 -5.96
N PRO A 72 -8.27 -20.73 -5.36
CA PRO A 72 -7.03 -21.47 -5.35
C PRO A 72 -7.28 -22.85 -4.72
N GLN A 73 -6.86 -23.90 -5.41
CA GLN A 73 -7.07 -25.28 -4.94
C GLN A 73 -6.10 -25.67 -3.82
N ASN A 74 -5.05 -24.88 -3.62
CA ASN A 74 -4.01 -25.17 -2.63
C ASN A 74 -4.25 -24.31 -1.38
N SER A 75 -4.39 -24.97 -0.24
CA SER A 75 -4.35 -24.31 1.05
C SER A 75 -2.89 -24.00 1.43
N ILE A 76 -2.62 -22.76 1.80
CA ILE A 76 -1.32 -22.35 2.37
C ILE A 76 -1.31 -22.79 3.82
N SER A 77 -0.22 -23.43 4.23
CA SER A 77 0.07 -23.87 5.61
C SER A 77 1.14 -23.00 6.24
N GLU A 78 1.31 -23.06 7.55
CA GLU A 78 2.39 -22.36 8.26
C GLU A 78 3.79 -22.76 7.78
N GLN A 79 3.94 -23.97 7.26
CA GLN A 79 5.22 -24.49 6.77
C GLN A 79 5.63 -23.91 5.42
N ASP A 80 4.71 -23.28 4.69
CA ASP A 80 4.99 -22.66 3.40
C ASP A 80 5.62 -21.26 3.53
N PHE A 81 5.65 -20.72 4.77
CA PHE A 81 6.22 -19.41 5.02
C PHE A 81 7.73 -19.49 5.20
N VAL A 82 8.44 -18.69 4.43
CA VAL A 82 9.90 -18.51 4.56
C VAL A 82 10.16 -17.20 5.27
N SER A 83 10.85 -17.26 6.42
CA SER A 83 11.21 -16.09 7.21
C SER A 83 12.57 -15.52 6.81
N GLY A 84 12.71 -14.19 6.84
CA GLY A 84 14.00 -13.51 6.71
C GLY A 84 14.91 -13.64 7.95
N PHE A 85 14.36 -14.11 9.09
CA PHE A 85 15.09 -14.41 10.30
C PHE A 85 14.93 -15.88 10.67
N THR A 86 15.94 -16.47 11.29
CA THR A 86 15.76 -17.65 12.12
C THR A 86 15.13 -17.22 13.46
N HIS A 87 14.50 -18.14 14.17
CA HIS A 87 13.94 -17.87 15.51
C HIS A 87 14.99 -17.27 16.44
N ASP A 88 16.14 -17.92 16.57
CA ASP A 88 17.21 -17.49 17.45
C ASP A 88 17.84 -16.16 17.00
N GLY A 89 18.01 -15.97 15.68
CA GLY A 89 18.50 -14.71 15.11
C GLY A 89 17.59 -13.52 15.41
N PHE A 90 16.27 -13.73 15.47
CA PHE A 90 15.33 -12.66 15.87
C PHE A 90 15.44 -12.34 17.36
N ILE A 91 15.59 -13.37 18.23
CA ILE A 91 15.81 -13.19 19.67
C ILE A 91 17.11 -12.42 19.93
N ASP A 92 18.19 -12.75 19.22
CA ASP A 92 19.47 -12.05 19.32
C ASP A 92 19.35 -10.57 18.90
N ALA A 93 18.61 -10.30 17.79
CA ALA A 93 18.35 -8.94 17.33
C ALA A 93 17.56 -8.12 18.38
N VAL A 94 16.55 -8.72 19.03
CA VAL A 94 15.80 -8.09 20.12
C VAL A 94 16.72 -7.79 21.30
N SER A 95 17.58 -8.74 21.68
CA SER A 95 18.52 -8.59 22.80
C SER A 95 19.51 -7.44 22.54
N LYS A 96 20.02 -7.35 21.30
CA LYS A 96 20.91 -6.27 20.88
C LYS A 96 20.20 -4.91 20.84
N ALA A 97 18.97 -4.86 20.38
CA ALA A 97 18.14 -3.66 20.39
C ALA A 97 17.91 -3.13 21.81
N LYS A 98 17.60 -4.04 22.75
CA LYS A 98 17.48 -3.70 24.18
C LYS A 98 18.78 -3.14 24.77
N GLN A 99 19.93 -3.66 24.33
CA GLN A 99 21.22 -3.12 24.75
C GLN A 99 21.42 -1.69 24.27
N TYR A 100 21.14 -1.38 23.00
CA TYR A 100 21.24 0.00 22.47
C TYR A 100 20.34 0.99 23.24
N ILE A 101 19.16 0.55 23.68
CA ILE A 101 18.28 1.38 24.52
C ILE A 101 18.91 1.61 25.90
N ASN A 102 19.46 0.57 26.53
CA ASN A 102 20.10 0.69 27.85
C ASN A 102 21.37 1.55 27.81
N ASP A 103 22.10 1.50 26.72
CA ASP A 103 23.34 2.28 26.52
C ASP A 103 23.02 3.76 26.14
N GLY A 104 21.77 4.07 25.87
CA GLY A 104 21.31 5.41 25.53
C GLY A 104 21.52 5.80 24.07
N ASP A 105 21.86 4.84 23.18
CA ASP A 105 22.04 5.09 21.76
C ASP A 105 20.73 5.39 21.04
N ILE A 106 19.64 4.77 21.48
CA ILE A 106 18.28 4.94 20.94
C ILE A 106 17.24 4.93 22.05
N MET A 107 16.11 5.58 21.82
CA MET A 107 14.98 5.55 22.75
C MET A 107 13.99 4.45 22.41
N GLN A 108 13.82 4.14 21.14
CA GLN A 108 12.86 3.17 20.63
C GLN A 108 13.37 2.59 19.31
N VAL A 109 13.05 1.32 19.06
CA VAL A 109 13.28 0.66 17.79
C VAL A 109 12.17 -0.35 17.52
N VAL A 110 11.77 -0.43 16.25
CA VAL A 110 10.84 -1.48 15.78
C VAL A 110 11.62 -2.43 14.89
N LEU A 111 11.67 -3.68 15.29
CA LEU A 111 12.23 -4.76 14.48
C LEU A 111 11.17 -5.28 13.53
N SER A 112 11.49 -5.39 12.25
CA SER A 112 10.61 -5.96 11.25
C SER A 112 11.07 -7.34 10.82
N GLN A 113 10.13 -8.20 10.49
CA GLN A 113 10.36 -9.52 9.94
C GLN A 113 9.58 -9.65 8.63
N ARG A 114 10.28 -10.11 7.57
CA ARG A 114 9.63 -10.44 6.30
C ARG A 114 9.32 -11.93 6.27
N LEU A 115 8.09 -12.25 5.96
CA LEU A 115 7.63 -13.59 5.64
C LEU A 115 7.30 -13.66 4.16
N SER A 116 7.75 -14.70 3.48
CA SER A 116 7.47 -14.94 2.08
C SER A 116 6.70 -16.25 1.92
N VAL A 117 5.71 -16.25 1.04
CA VAL A 117 4.86 -17.41 0.79
C VAL A 117 4.47 -17.42 -0.69
N PRO A 118 4.34 -18.59 -1.36
CA PRO A 118 3.77 -18.65 -2.70
C PRO A 118 2.35 -18.10 -2.73
N PHE A 119 2.06 -17.22 -3.67
CA PHE A 119 0.76 -16.59 -3.82
C PHE A 119 0.18 -16.90 -5.20
N HIS A 120 -1.06 -17.42 -5.25
CA HIS A 120 -1.70 -17.90 -6.48
C HIS A 120 -3.11 -17.33 -6.70
N ALA A 121 -3.59 -16.47 -5.80
CA ALA A 121 -4.85 -15.77 -5.96
C ALA A 121 -4.65 -14.46 -6.75
N ALA A 122 -5.73 -13.82 -7.15
CA ALA A 122 -5.64 -12.47 -7.69
C ALA A 122 -5.27 -11.48 -6.57
N GLU A 123 -4.40 -10.54 -6.87
CA GLU A 123 -3.85 -9.58 -5.91
C GLU A 123 -4.94 -8.71 -5.29
N ILE A 124 -5.97 -8.36 -6.08
CA ILE A 124 -7.14 -7.63 -5.60
C ILE A 124 -7.97 -8.42 -4.58
N ASP A 125 -7.94 -9.75 -4.65
CA ASP A 125 -8.65 -10.59 -3.68
C ASP A 125 -7.94 -10.61 -2.33
N LEU A 126 -6.61 -10.46 -2.32
CA LEU A 126 -5.84 -10.22 -1.09
C LEU A 126 -6.27 -8.90 -0.43
N TYR A 127 -6.41 -7.82 -1.22
CA TYR A 127 -6.92 -6.55 -0.71
C TYR A 127 -8.32 -6.68 -0.11
N ARG A 128 -9.22 -7.39 -0.79
CA ARG A 128 -10.60 -7.63 -0.32
C ARG A 128 -10.63 -8.43 0.97
N ALA A 129 -9.80 -9.47 1.06
CA ALA A 129 -9.67 -10.28 2.27
C ALA A 129 -9.11 -9.43 3.43
N LEU A 130 -8.06 -8.66 3.18
CA LEU A 130 -7.45 -7.77 4.18
C LEU A 130 -8.44 -6.71 4.68
N ARG A 131 -9.22 -6.12 3.78
CA ARG A 131 -10.28 -5.16 4.12
C ARG A 131 -11.33 -5.74 5.05
N THR A 132 -11.62 -7.03 4.92
CA THR A 132 -12.62 -7.72 5.75
C THR A 132 -12.03 -8.14 7.10
N LEU A 133 -10.79 -8.64 7.10
CA LEU A 133 -10.14 -9.21 8.29
C LEU A 133 -9.53 -8.13 9.20
N ASN A 134 -8.97 -7.11 8.61
CA ASN A 134 -8.26 -6.05 9.32
C ASN A 134 -8.53 -4.67 8.69
N PRO A 135 -9.78 -4.16 8.80
CA PRO A 135 -10.12 -2.85 8.25
C PRO A 135 -9.32 -1.76 8.96
N SER A 136 -8.81 -0.82 8.19
CA SER A 136 -7.98 0.27 8.66
C SER A 136 -8.34 1.57 7.95
N PRO A 137 -8.09 2.75 8.56
CA PRO A 137 -8.32 4.05 7.92
C PRO A 137 -7.53 4.25 6.63
N TYR A 138 -6.35 3.61 6.54
CA TYR A 138 -5.44 3.76 5.39
C TYR A 138 -5.21 2.40 4.73
N MET A 139 -6.16 2.02 3.90
CA MET A 139 -6.04 0.83 3.07
C MET A 139 -5.68 1.23 1.64
N TYR A 140 -4.77 0.49 1.03
CA TYR A 140 -4.35 0.76 -0.33
C TYR A 140 -4.06 -0.51 -1.11
N TYR A 141 -4.27 -0.43 -2.40
CA TYR A 141 -3.87 -1.40 -3.40
C TYR A 141 -3.19 -0.64 -4.54
N LEU A 142 -1.90 -0.85 -4.70
CA LEU A 142 -1.11 -0.24 -5.76
C LEU A 142 -0.79 -1.31 -6.79
N ASN A 143 -1.22 -1.08 -8.02
CA ASN A 143 -0.83 -1.88 -9.17
C ASN A 143 0.31 -1.15 -9.90
N LEU A 144 1.50 -1.72 -9.83
CA LEU A 144 2.73 -1.11 -10.32
C LEU A 144 3.33 -1.93 -11.48
N GLU A 145 2.46 -2.49 -12.31
CA GLU A 145 2.75 -3.34 -13.47
C GLU A 145 3.40 -4.68 -13.08
N ASP A 146 4.69 -4.65 -12.72
CA ASP A 146 5.47 -5.86 -12.42
C ASP A 146 5.20 -6.42 -11.01
N PHE A 147 4.71 -5.58 -10.11
CA PHE A 147 4.41 -5.97 -8.73
C PHE A 147 3.25 -5.17 -8.15
N HIS A 148 2.68 -5.69 -7.07
CA HIS A 148 1.57 -5.06 -6.38
C HIS A 148 1.92 -4.81 -4.92
N ILE A 149 1.42 -3.71 -4.37
CA ILE A 149 1.51 -3.43 -2.94
C ILE A 149 0.09 -3.36 -2.38
N VAL A 150 -0.18 -4.21 -1.39
CA VAL A 150 -1.44 -4.25 -0.67
C VAL A 150 -1.17 -3.93 0.79
N GLY A 151 -1.83 -2.92 1.34
CA GLY A 151 -1.58 -2.50 2.70
C GLY A 151 -2.82 -2.12 3.47
N SER A 152 -2.70 -2.25 4.79
CA SER A 152 -3.66 -1.80 5.77
C SER A 152 -2.88 -1.16 6.92
N SER A 153 -2.91 0.18 7.00
CA SER A 153 -2.18 0.95 8.01
C SER A 153 -3.13 1.69 8.95
N PRO A 154 -2.97 1.54 10.26
CA PRO A 154 -3.78 2.26 11.23
C PRO A 154 -3.33 3.71 11.44
N GLU A 155 -2.15 4.07 10.96
CA GLU A 155 -1.43 5.27 11.38
C GLU A 155 -0.88 6.05 10.18
N ILE A 156 -0.90 7.37 10.30
CA ILE A 156 -0.19 8.28 9.40
C ILE A 156 1.24 8.49 9.90
N LEU A 157 2.20 8.55 8.99
CA LEU A 157 3.56 8.97 9.33
C LEU A 157 3.58 10.49 9.60
N VAL A 158 3.16 11.26 8.62
CA VAL A 158 3.02 12.72 8.68
C VAL A 158 1.87 13.13 7.76
N ARG A 159 1.02 14.03 8.22
CA ARG A 159 -0.04 14.64 7.43
C ARG A 159 0.15 16.15 7.42
N MET A 160 0.13 16.75 6.25
CA MET A 160 0.09 18.20 6.08
C MET A 160 -1.22 18.60 5.41
N GLU A 161 -1.99 19.46 6.07
CA GLU A 161 -3.28 19.96 5.60
C GLU A 161 -3.44 21.40 6.07
N ASP A 162 -3.85 22.31 5.21
CA ASP A 162 -4.04 23.74 5.51
C ASP A 162 -2.84 24.40 6.22
N ASN A 163 -1.61 24.08 5.80
CA ASN A 163 -0.35 24.51 6.42
C ASN A 163 -0.12 23.99 7.87
N GLU A 164 -0.94 23.05 8.33
CA GLU A 164 -0.78 22.37 9.60
C GLU A 164 -0.16 20.99 9.39
N VAL A 165 0.89 20.70 10.15
CA VAL A 165 1.57 19.39 10.14
C VAL A 165 1.11 18.59 11.34
N THR A 166 0.48 17.46 11.07
CA THR A 166 0.01 16.53 12.11
C THR A 166 0.89 15.29 12.13
N VAL A 167 1.42 14.98 13.29
CA VAL A 167 2.09 13.70 13.61
C VAL A 167 1.26 13.02 14.69
N ARG A 168 0.90 11.77 14.48
CA ARG A 168 0.10 10.99 15.44
C ARG A 168 0.82 9.69 15.76
N PRO A 169 1.86 9.73 16.63
CA PRO A 169 2.58 8.53 17.01
C PRO A 169 1.68 7.62 17.85
N ILE A 170 1.58 6.35 17.44
CA ILE A 170 0.95 5.29 18.20
C ILE A 170 2.06 4.39 18.71
N ALA A 171 2.47 4.56 19.96
CA ALA A 171 3.50 3.72 20.56
C ALA A 171 2.83 2.61 21.37
N GLY A 172 2.93 1.37 20.89
CA GLY A 172 2.55 0.16 21.62
C GLY A 172 3.74 -0.47 22.38
N THR A 173 4.70 0.35 22.76
CA THR A 173 5.95 -0.11 23.43
C THR A 173 5.73 -0.43 24.91
N ARG A 174 6.40 -1.48 25.38
CA ARG A 174 6.52 -1.87 26.78
C ARG A 174 7.98 -1.94 27.16
#